data_21d84768a603b056357c6b9f4384ac94
#
_entry.id   21d84768a603b056357c6b9f4384ac94
#
_cell.length_a   1.000
_cell.length_b   1.000
_cell.length_c   1.000
_cell.angle_alpha   90.00
_cell.angle_beta   90.00
_cell.angle_gamma   90.00
#
_symmetry.space_group_name_H-M   'P 1'
#
loop_
_entity.id
_entity.type
_entity.pdbx_description
1 polymer ?
#
loop_
_entity_poly.entity_id
_entity_poly.type
_entity_poly.pdbx_seq_one_letter_code
_entity_poly.pdbx_strand_id
1 'polypeptide(L)'
;MHLRPGVAEEEIIHHCKTGSLKHQEMLYKLFYGYAMGISLRYSLNRDDALEVTNDAFIKVFKSINSYNNTKPFKAWLRTVIINTAIDRRRKDLK
;
A
#
# COMPACT_ATOMS: atom_id res chain seq x y z
N MET A 1 -6.02 2.65 25.64
CA MET A 1 -6.90 3.61 24.97
C MET A 1 -7.35 3.04 23.64
N HIS A 2 -8.65 2.95 23.45
CA HIS A 2 -9.18 2.39 22.21
C HIS A 2 -9.47 3.50 21.21
N LEU A 3 -8.64 3.63 20.20
CA LEU A 3 -8.94 4.52 19.08
C LEU A 3 -9.91 3.80 18.13
N ARG A 4 -10.86 4.53 17.60
CA ARG A 4 -11.70 4.00 16.52
C ARG A 4 -10.79 3.64 15.36
N PRO A 5 -10.98 2.49 14.69
CA PRO A 5 -10.10 2.09 13.60
C PRO A 5 -9.88 3.18 12.55
N GLY A 6 -10.94 3.89 12.16
CA GLY A 6 -10.82 4.96 11.16
C GLY A 6 -9.99 6.15 11.64
N VAL A 7 -10.09 6.53 12.91
CA VAL A 7 -9.33 7.64 13.49
C VAL A 7 -7.85 7.28 13.55
N ALA A 8 -7.53 6.07 14.00
CA ALA A 8 -6.14 5.62 14.06
C ALA A 8 -5.51 5.59 12.66
N GLU A 9 -6.24 5.11 11.68
CA GLU A 9 -5.79 5.08 10.29
C GLU A 9 -5.51 6.48 9.74
N GLU A 10 -6.42 7.42 9.97
CA GLU A 10 -6.26 8.80 9.52
C GLU A 10 -5.03 9.46 10.15
N GLU A 11 -4.80 9.23 11.43
CA GLU A 11 -3.63 9.76 12.13
C GLU A 11 -2.33 9.19 11.55
N ILE A 12 -2.29 7.89 11.31
CA ILE A 12 -1.12 7.23 10.74
C ILE A 12 -0.82 7.82 9.36
N ILE A 13 -1.84 7.96 8.53
CA ILE A 13 -1.69 8.53 7.18
C ILE A 13 -1.19 9.97 7.27
N HIS A 14 -1.75 10.77 8.16
CA HIS A 14 -1.33 12.15 8.35
C HIS A 14 0.16 12.23 8.68
N HIS A 15 0.63 11.43 9.62
CA HIS A 15 2.04 11.41 9.99
C HIS A 15 2.94 10.84 8.89
N CYS A 16 2.44 9.92 8.07
CA CYS A 16 3.17 9.46 6.89
C CYS A 16 3.41 10.62 5.91
N LYS A 17 2.41 11.48 5.74
CA LYS A 17 2.53 12.65 4.86
C LYS A 17 3.57 13.65 5.36
N THR A 18 3.82 13.69 6.66
CA THR A 18 4.85 14.55 7.24
C THR A 18 6.24 13.92 7.25
N GLY A 19 6.37 12.70 6.72
CA GLY A 19 7.67 12.04 6.60
C GLY A 19 8.07 11.16 7.77
N SER A 20 7.15 10.83 8.67
CA SER A 20 7.46 9.99 9.82
C SER A 20 7.72 8.54 9.42
N LEU A 21 8.95 8.08 9.58
CA LEU A 21 9.33 6.71 9.27
C LEU A 21 8.62 5.71 10.17
N LYS A 22 8.43 6.05 11.43
CA LYS A 22 7.68 5.22 12.39
C LYS A 22 6.26 4.95 11.88
N HIS A 23 5.58 5.99 11.40
CA HIS A 23 4.20 5.87 10.93
C HIS A 23 4.14 5.17 9.58
N GLN A 24 5.15 5.30 8.75
CA GLN A 24 5.25 4.53 7.51
C GLN A 24 5.35 3.03 7.82
N GLU A 25 6.15 2.65 8.81
CA GLU A 25 6.25 1.27 9.25
C GLU A 25 4.91 0.76 9.80
N MET A 26 4.22 1.58 10.59
CA MET A 26 2.90 1.24 11.12
C MET A 26 1.89 1.01 9.99
N LEU A 27 1.87 1.87 9.00
CA LEU A 27 0.98 1.74 7.85
C LEU A 27 1.28 0.47 7.06
N TYR A 28 2.55 0.20 6.82
CA TYR A 28 3.01 -1.02 6.15
C TYR A 28 2.50 -2.27 6.87
N LYS A 29 2.73 -2.35 8.18
CA LYS A 29 2.30 -3.50 8.98
C LYS A 29 0.78 -3.66 9.00
N LEU A 30 0.06 -2.54 9.10
CA LEU A 30 -1.40 -2.54 9.16
C LEU A 30 -2.03 -3.11 7.89
N PHE A 31 -1.48 -2.77 6.72
CA PHE A 31 -2.06 -3.14 5.44
C PHE A 31 -1.30 -4.24 4.69
N TYR A 32 -0.24 -4.79 5.29
CA TYR A 32 0.59 -5.80 4.62
C TYR A 32 -0.21 -7.02 4.18
N GLY A 33 -1.02 -7.59 5.08
CA GLY A 33 -1.83 -8.76 4.77
C GLY A 33 -2.83 -8.51 3.64
N TYR A 34 -3.48 -7.36 3.68
CA TYR A 34 -4.42 -6.94 2.64
C TYR A 34 -3.71 -6.80 1.29
N ALA A 35 -2.57 -6.11 1.30
CA ALA A 35 -1.79 -5.89 0.07
C ALA A 35 -1.25 -7.20 -0.50
N MET A 36 -0.74 -8.08 0.35
CA MET A 36 -0.21 -9.38 -0.07
C MET A 36 -1.30 -10.25 -0.68
N GLY A 37 -2.51 -10.21 -0.10
CA GLY A 37 -3.66 -10.95 -0.63
C GLY A 37 -4.01 -10.52 -2.06
N ILE A 38 -3.99 -9.22 -2.34
CA ILE A 38 -4.23 -8.72 -3.69
C ILE A 38 -3.07 -9.12 -4.61
N SER A 39 -1.83 -8.90 -4.16
CA SER A 39 -0.64 -9.20 -4.96
C SER A 39 -0.60 -10.67 -5.40
N LEU A 40 -1.00 -11.59 -4.52
CA LEU A 40 -1.05 -13.02 -4.85
C LEU A 40 -1.99 -13.35 -6.00
N ARG A 41 -3.08 -12.60 -6.14
CA ARG A 41 -4.04 -12.81 -7.24
C ARG A 41 -3.49 -12.42 -8.60
N TYR A 42 -2.53 -11.49 -8.62
CA TYR A 42 -1.99 -10.93 -9.85
C TYR A 42 -0.55 -11.37 -10.12
N SER A 43 -0.03 -12.31 -9.33
CA SER A 43 1.37 -12.74 -9.40
C SER A 43 1.46 -14.23 -9.74
N LEU A 44 2.61 -14.62 -10.28
CA LEU A 44 2.85 -16.01 -10.68
C LEU A 44 3.13 -16.94 -9.49
N ASN A 45 3.73 -16.37 -8.43
CA ASN A 45 4.10 -17.13 -7.24
C ASN A 45 4.23 -16.18 -6.06
N ARG A 46 4.52 -16.77 -4.89
CA ARG A 46 4.64 -15.99 -3.64
C ARG A 46 5.78 -14.97 -3.69
N ASP A 47 6.92 -15.35 -4.24
CA ASP A 47 8.07 -14.45 -4.32
C ASP A 47 7.77 -13.24 -5.19
N ASP A 48 7.11 -13.46 -6.31
CA ASP A 48 6.65 -12.39 -7.20
C ASP A 48 5.66 -11.47 -6.49
N ALA A 49 4.71 -12.05 -5.75
CA ALA A 49 3.73 -11.30 -4.99
C ALA A 49 4.39 -10.44 -3.91
N LEU A 50 5.41 -10.95 -3.25
CA LEU A 50 6.16 -10.21 -2.25
C LEU A 50 6.86 -9.00 -2.87
N GLU A 51 7.47 -9.16 -4.03
CA GLU A 51 8.12 -8.06 -4.74
C GLU A 51 7.10 -7.00 -5.17
N VAL A 52 5.93 -7.43 -5.67
CA VAL A 52 4.84 -6.51 -6.03
C VAL A 52 4.40 -5.72 -4.81
N THR A 53 4.20 -6.39 -3.68
CA THR A 53 3.78 -5.75 -2.44
C THR A 53 4.78 -4.69 -1.99
N ASN A 54 6.07 -5.03 -1.98
CA ASN A 54 7.11 -4.10 -1.57
C ASN A 54 7.20 -2.91 -2.53
N ASP A 55 7.17 -3.16 -3.82
CA ASP A 55 7.19 -2.09 -4.83
C ASP A 55 5.98 -1.17 -4.69
N ALA A 56 4.80 -1.74 -4.42
CA ALA A 56 3.59 -0.97 -4.22
C ALA A 56 3.71 -0.05 -3.02
N PHE A 57 4.26 -0.52 -1.90
CA PHE A 57 4.44 0.32 -0.72
C PHE A 57 5.47 1.43 -0.95
N ILE A 58 6.51 1.19 -1.73
CA ILE A 58 7.43 2.25 -2.12
C ILE A 58 6.66 3.36 -2.87
N LYS A 59 5.80 2.98 -3.80
CA LYS A 59 4.96 3.93 -4.53
C LYS A 59 3.97 4.64 -3.61
N VAL A 60 3.37 3.90 -2.66
CA VAL A 60 2.45 4.48 -1.66
C VAL A 60 3.14 5.61 -0.91
N PHE A 61 4.34 5.37 -0.38
CA PHE A 61 5.01 6.39 0.41
C PHE A 61 5.50 7.57 -0.43
N LYS A 62 5.85 7.34 -1.68
CA LYS A 62 6.19 8.43 -2.60
C LYS A 62 4.99 9.28 -2.99
N SER A 63 3.81 8.67 -3.03
CA SER A 63 2.58 9.31 -3.53
C SER A 63 1.59 9.67 -2.43
N ILE A 64 1.91 9.41 -1.17
CA ILE A 64 0.96 9.54 -0.06
C ILE A 64 0.39 10.97 0.03
N ASN A 65 1.16 11.97 -0.37
CA ASN A 65 0.70 13.36 -0.35
C ASN A 65 -0.40 13.63 -1.39
N SER A 66 -0.50 12.80 -2.41
CA SER A 66 -1.56 12.92 -3.42
C SER A 66 -2.85 12.22 -3.00
N TYR A 67 -2.79 11.38 -1.97
CA TYR A 67 -3.99 10.77 -1.42
C TYR A 67 -4.79 11.80 -0.66
N ASN A 68 -6.07 11.92 -0.99
CA ASN A 68 -7.00 12.75 -0.23
C ASN A 68 -8.08 11.87 0.39
N ASN A 69 -8.81 12.40 1.37
CA ASN A 69 -9.76 11.61 2.13
C ASN A 69 -11.12 11.42 1.44
N THR A 70 -11.21 11.70 0.14
CA THR A 70 -12.47 11.54 -0.61
C THR A 70 -12.79 10.08 -0.87
N LYS A 71 -11.80 9.20 -0.81
CA LYS A 71 -11.98 7.75 -0.99
C LYS A 71 -11.33 7.02 0.17
N PRO A 72 -11.83 5.82 0.54
CA PRO A 72 -11.18 5.00 1.54
C PRO A 72 -9.72 4.70 1.15
N PHE A 73 -8.83 4.72 2.12
CA PHE A 73 -7.41 4.43 1.86
C PHE A 73 -7.22 3.06 1.21
N LYS A 74 -7.97 2.05 1.64
CA LYS A 74 -7.91 0.71 1.05
C LYS A 74 -8.17 0.73 -0.46
N ALA A 75 -9.13 1.53 -0.91
CA ALA A 75 -9.46 1.63 -2.34
C ALA A 75 -8.30 2.23 -3.12
N TRP A 76 -7.68 3.28 -2.59
CA TRP A 76 -6.54 3.91 -3.20
C TRP A 76 -5.33 2.95 -3.22
N LEU A 77 -5.07 2.30 -2.09
CA LEU A 77 -3.99 1.32 -1.97
C LEU A 77 -4.18 0.17 -2.96
N ARG A 78 -5.40 -0.35 -3.08
CA ARG A 78 -5.71 -1.43 -4.03
C ARG A 78 -5.33 -1.03 -5.45
N THR A 79 -5.67 0.19 -5.85
CA THR A 79 -5.31 0.69 -7.18
C THR A 79 -3.80 0.72 -7.38
N VAL A 80 -3.06 1.18 -6.39
CA VAL A 80 -1.59 1.22 -6.45
C VAL A 80 -1.03 -0.20 -6.61
N ILE A 81 -1.55 -1.15 -5.84
CA ILE A 81 -1.07 -2.55 -5.88
C ILE A 81 -1.35 -3.17 -7.25
N ILE A 82 -2.56 -3.04 -7.75
CA ILE A 82 -2.95 -3.63 -9.03
C ILE A 82 -2.13 -3.04 -10.18
N ASN A 83 -1.97 -1.71 -10.17
CA ASN A 83 -1.16 -1.05 -11.20
C ASN A 83 0.29 -1.49 -11.14
N THR A 84 0.84 -1.68 -9.94
CA THR A 84 2.20 -2.19 -9.76
C THR A 84 2.35 -3.59 -10.33
N ALA A 85 1.39 -4.46 -10.06
CA ALA A 85 1.39 -5.83 -10.57
C ALA A 85 1.32 -5.87 -12.10
N ILE A 86 0.45 -5.03 -12.68
CA ILE A 86 0.30 -4.93 -14.13
C ILE A 86 1.60 -4.42 -14.77
N ASP A 87 2.19 -3.38 -14.23
CA ASP A 87 3.43 -2.80 -14.74
C ASP A 87 4.57 -3.82 -14.70
N ARG A 88 4.64 -4.59 -13.64
CA ARG A 88 5.65 -5.63 -13.48
C ARG A 88 5.48 -6.73 -14.55
N ARG A 89 4.24 -7.15 -14.81
CA ARG A 89 3.97 -8.14 -15.85
C ARG A 89 4.36 -7.65 -17.24
N ARG A 90 4.09 -6.39 -17.53
CA ARG A 90 4.48 -5.79 -18.82
C ARG A 90 5.99 -5.84 -19.03
N LYS A 91 6.77 -5.61 -17.98
CA LYS A 91 8.22 -5.71 -18.04
C LYS A 91 8.67 -7.14 -18.30
N ASP A 92 8.02 -8.11 -17.66
CA ASP A 92 8.37 -9.53 -17.79
C ASP A 92 8.04 -10.08 -19.18
N LEU A 93 7.10 -9.45 -19.90
CA LEU A 93 6.69 -9.88 -21.25
C LEU A 93 7.56 -9.31 -22.35
N LYS A 94 8.51 -8.46 -22.02
CA LYS A 94 9.42 -7.93 -23.04
C LYS A 94 10.61 -8.89 -23.23
#